data_3e08c0d909a66c7f449fa01190229079
#
_entry.id   3e08c0d909a66c7f449fa01190229079
#
_cell.length_a   1.000
_cell.length_b   1.000
_cell.length_c   1.000
_cell.angle_alpha   90.00
_cell.angle_beta   90.00
_cell.angle_gamma   90.00
#
_symmetry.space_group_name_H-M   'P 1'
#
loop_
_entity.id
_entity.type
_entity.pdbx_description
1 polymer ?
#
loop_
_entity_poly.entity_id
_entity_poly.type
_entity_poly.pdbx_seq_one_letter_code
_entity_poly.pdbx_strand_id
1 'polypeptide(L)'
;MQGLGAFATRFIPAGTRLIEYAGQRLTPAESDARYPDVPGERHHTFLFAIEDEVDGEWIEVVVDAAVNGNAARFINHSCDPNCDAIVEDGRIWIETIHDVDPGDELAYDYAFVLDERHTPAAKRRFPCHCGAANCRGTMLAKKR
;
A
#
# COMPACT_ATOMS: atom_id res chain seq x y z
N MET A 1 -2.75 -2.63 -8.85
CA MET A 1 -2.36 -2.36 -10.23
C MET A 1 -2.07 -3.67 -10.93
N GLN A 2 -2.49 -3.79 -12.16
CA GLN A 2 -2.26 -5.00 -12.94
C GLN A 2 -1.20 -4.76 -14.00
N GLY A 3 -0.47 -5.79 -14.34
CA GLY A 3 0.55 -5.75 -15.37
C GLY A 3 1.97 -5.69 -14.84
N LEU A 4 2.27 -4.84 -13.86
CA LEU A 4 3.59 -4.79 -13.24
C LEU A 4 3.53 -5.33 -11.82
N GLY A 5 4.57 -6.01 -11.40
CA GLY A 5 4.66 -6.56 -10.07
C GLY A 5 6.12 -6.75 -9.64
N ALA A 6 6.31 -7.07 -8.37
CA ALA A 6 7.62 -7.39 -7.81
C ALA A 6 7.65 -8.88 -7.49
N PHE A 7 8.65 -9.58 -7.98
CA PHE A 7 8.76 -11.03 -7.85
C PHE A 7 10.08 -11.40 -7.17
N ALA A 8 10.04 -12.43 -6.31
CA ALA A 8 11.23 -12.93 -5.67
C ALA A 8 12.14 -13.61 -6.68
N THR A 9 13.44 -13.33 -6.61
CA THR A 9 14.45 -13.98 -7.47
C THR A 9 15.15 -15.12 -6.76
N ARG A 10 14.87 -15.31 -5.47
CA ARG A 10 15.46 -16.35 -4.62
C ARG A 10 14.49 -16.64 -3.47
N PHE A 11 14.75 -17.71 -2.73
CA PHE A 11 14.01 -18.00 -1.51
C PHE A 11 14.23 -16.90 -0.47
N ILE A 12 13.15 -16.43 0.15
CA ILE A 12 13.18 -15.41 1.20
C ILE A 12 12.44 -15.95 2.42
N PRO A 13 13.12 -16.14 3.56
CA PRO A 13 12.43 -16.60 4.76
C PRO A 13 11.51 -15.54 5.35
N ALA A 14 10.46 -16.00 6.04
CA ALA A 14 9.56 -15.11 6.77
C ALA A 14 10.33 -14.22 7.75
N GLY A 15 9.86 -12.98 7.95
CA GLY A 15 10.48 -12.03 8.85
C GLY A 15 11.66 -11.26 8.24
N THR A 16 11.83 -11.31 6.93
CA THR A 16 12.91 -10.61 6.24
C THR A 16 12.45 -9.20 5.84
N ARG A 17 13.21 -8.18 6.25
CA ARG A 17 12.99 -6.79 5.79
C ARG A 17 13.56 -6.65 4.38
N LEU A 18 12.69 -6.36 3.42
CA LEU A 18 13.04 -6.36 2.00
C LEU A 18 13.47 -4.99 1.50
N ILE A 19 12.66 -3.98 1.71
CA ILE A 19 12.83 -2.68 1.06
C ILE A 19 12.01 -1.64 1.81
N GLU A 20 12.46 -0.39 1.78
CA GLU A 20 11.68 0.74 2.26
C GLU A 20 10.70 1.17 1.16
N TYR A 21 9.45 1.47 1.53
CA TYR A 21 8.51 2.15 0.64
C TYR A 21 8.88 3.63 0.62
N ALA A 22 9.77 4.00 -0.28
CA ALA A 22 10.35 5.32 -0.34
C ALA A 22 9.56 6.23 -1.28
N GLY A 23 9.61 7.53 -1.03
CA GLY A 23 8.99 8.53 -1.88
C GLY A 23 9.05 9.92 -1.26
N GLN A 24 8.46 10.89 -1.95
CA GLN A 24 8.37 12.24 -1.45
C GLN A 24 7.37 12.33 -0.30
N ARG A 25 7.77 12.97 0.78
CA ARG A 25 6.88 13.17 1.93
C ARG A 25 6.04 14.42 1.71
N LEU A 26 4.73 14.27 1.84
CA LEU A 26 3.76 15.36 1.63
C LEU A 26 2.88 15.50 2.86
N THR A 27 2.32 16.71 3.04
CA THR A 27 1.18 16.87 3.93
C THR A 27 -0.08 16.31 3.24
N PRO A 28 -1.14 15.98 3.99
CA PRO A 28 -2.41 15.60 3.37
C PRO A 28 -2.94 16.65 2.39
N ALA A 29 -2.81 17.92 2.73
CA ALA A 29 -3.26 19.01 1.83
C ALA A 29 -2.47 19.03 0.52
N GLU A 30 -1.14 18.82 0.59
CA GLU A 30 -0.30 18.75 -0.62
C GLU A 30 -0.65 17.55 -1.48
N SER A 31 -0.94 16.41 -0.85
CA SER A 31 -1.37 15.20 -1.55
C SER A 31 -2.70 15.41 -2.25
N ASP A 32 -3.67 16.03 -1.58
CA ASP A 32 -4.98 16.30 -2.16
C ASP A 32 -4.89 17.28 -3.33
N ALA A 33 -4.01 18.27 -3.24
CA ALA A 33 -3.78 19.22 -4.32
C ALA A 33 -3.13 18.57 -5.55
N ARG A 34 -2.22 17.61 -5.32
CA ARG A 34 -1.52 16.89 -6.39
C ARG A 34 -2.43 15.87 -7.08
N TYR A 35 -3.29 15.21 -6.30
CA TYR A 35 -4.17 14.14 -6.79
C TYR A 35 -5.61 14.43 -6.35
N PRO A 36 -6.28 15.40 -6.99
CA PRO A 36 -7.66 15.72 -6.64
C PRO A 36 -8.56 14.51 -6.83
N ASP A 37 -9.52 14.34 -5.94
CA ASP A 37 -10.51 13.28 -6.03
C ASP A 37 -11.52 13.63 -7.12
N VAL A 38 -11.56 12.85 -8.20
CA VAL A 38 -12.50 13.07 -9.30
C VAL A 38 -13.57 11.98 -9.24
N PRO A 39 -14.85 12.35 -9.07
CA PRO A 39 -15.93 11.37 -8.97
C PRO A 39 -15.97 10.44 -10.18
N GLY A 40 -16.07 9.15 -9.92
CA GLY A 40 -16.15 8.12 -10.94
C GLY A 40 -14.83 7.65 -11.53
N GLU A 41 -13.72 8.28 -11.20
CA GLU A 41 -12.39 7.84 -11.64
C GLU A 41 -11.78 6.86 -10.64
N ARG A 42 -10.98 5.93 -11.17
CA ARG A 42 -10.18 5.02 -10.34
C ARG A 42 -8.97 5.77 -9.79
N HIS A 43 -8.67 5.49 -8.53
CA HIS A 43 -7.41 5.98 -7.95
C HIS A 43 -6.24 5.14 -8.42
N HIS A 44 -5.28 5.78 -9.09
CA HIS A 44 -4.01 5.18 -9.49
C HIS A 44 -2.88 5.99 -8.87
N THR A 45 -2.67 5.79 -7.57
CA THR A 45 -1.63 6.52 -6.87
C THR A 45 -0.68 5.57 -6.18
N PHE A 46 0.54 6.03 -5.98
CA PHE A 46 1.53 5.34 -5.17
C PHE A 46 1.65 6.03 -3.81
N LEU A 47 0.50 6.40 -3.24
CA LEU A 47 0.44 7.12 -1.97
C LEU A 47 0.33 6.15 -0.80
N PHE A 48 1.08 6.42 0.24
CA PHE A 48 1.01 5.66 1.49
C PHE A 48 0.96 6.65 2.65
N ALA A 49 -0.16 6.67 3.38
CA ALA A 49 -0.36 7.58 4.49
C ALA A 49 0.10 6.92 5.80
N ILE A 50 0.87 7.66 6.59
CA ILE A 50 1.34 7.21 7.89
C ILE A 50 1.16 8.32 8.92
N GLU A 51 1.26 7.96 10.20
CA GLU A 51 1.42 8.92 11.27
C GLU A 51 2.87 8.92 11.72
N ASP A 52 3.44 10.11 11.88
CA ASP A 52 4.81 10.29 12.31
C ASP A 52 4.86 11.24 13.51
N GLU A 53 5.73 10.98 14.44
CA GLU A 53 5.93 11.84 15.60
C GLU A 53 7.00 12.87 15.29
N VAL A 54 6.59 14.16 15.30
CA VAL A 54 7.49 15.28 15.07
C VAL A 54 7.35 16.24 16.24
N ASP A 55 8.45 16.50 16.94
CA ASP A 55 8.49 17.40 18.11
C ASP A 55 7.43 17.05 19.16
N GLY A 56 7.20 15.75 19.40
CA GLY A 56 6.25 15.26 20.39
C GLY A 56 4.81 15.24 19.92
N GLU A 57 4.52 15.62 18.69
CA GLU A 57 3.18 15.59 18.11
C GLU A 57 3.07 14.56 16.99
N TRP A 58 1.94 13.87 16.97
CA TRP A 58 1.61 12.93 15.89
C TRP A 58 0.98 13.68 14.74
N ILE A 59 1.62 13.62 13.57
CA ILE A 59 1.12 14.25 12.35
C ILE A 59 0.92 13.21 11.28
N GLU A 60 -0.03 13.46 10.37
CA GLU A 60 -0.21 12.62 9.20
C GLU A 60 0.77 13.03 8.11
N VAL A 61 1.45 12.06 7.54
CA VAL A 61 2.40 12.24 6.43
C VAL A 61 1.99 11.29 5.31
N VAL A 62 1.99 11.79 4.08
CA VAL A 62 1.71 10.97 2.90
C VAL A 62 3.02 10.81 2.13
N VAL A 63 3.39 9.56 1.87
CA VAL A 63 4.55 9.23 1.04
C VAL A 63 4.09 8.98 -0.38
N ASP A 64 4.61 9.76 -1.33
CA ASP A 64 4.31 9.64 -2.75
C ASP A 64 5.47 8.94 -3.46
N ALA A 65 5.31 7.66 -3.74
CA ALA A 65 6.36 6.86 -4.37
C ALA A 65 6.48 7.12 -5.88
N ALA A 66 5.60 7.90 -6.47
CA ALA A 66 5.75 8.33 -7.85
C ALA A 66 6.90 9.33 -8.01
N VAL A 67 7.29 10.00 -6.91
CA VAL A 67 8.37 10.99 -6.89
C VAL A 67 9.45 10.51 -5.92
N ASN A 68 10.66 10.33 -6.41
CA ASN A 68 11.80 9.83 -5.63
C ASN A 68 11.54 8.47 -4.97
N GLY A 69 10.67 7.66 -5.57
CA GLY A 69 10.35 6.32 -5.10
C GLY A 69 11.36 5.29 -5.59
N ASN A 70 11.07 4.05 -5.25
CA ASN A 70 11.88 2.90 -5.65
C ASN A 70 10.97 1.75 -6.12
N ALA A 71 11.53 0.57 -6.26
CA ALA A 71 10.78 -0.59 -6.76
C ALA A 71 9.65 -1.04 -5.82
N ALA A 72 9.63 -0.61 -4.55
CA ALA A 72 8.56 -0.97 -3.61
C ALA A 72 7.18 -0.54 -4.13
N ARG A 73 7.10 0.52 -4.93
CA ARG A 73 5.83 0.99 -5.50
C ARG A 73 5.16 -0.05 -6.42
N PHE A 74 5.90 -1.04 -6.91
CA PHE A 74 5.38 -2.08 -7.78
C PHE A 74 4.89 -3.31 -7.02
N ILE A 75 5.01 -3.34 -5.70
CA ILE A 75 4.46 -4.43 -4.89
C ILE A 75 2.94 -4.28 -4.87
N ASN A 76 2.25 -5.27 -5.41
CA ASN A 76 0.81 -5.20 -5.58
C ASN A 76 0.07 -5.55 -4.29
N HIS A 77 -1.23 -5.21 -4.26
CA HIS A 77 -2.13 -5.60 -3.19
C HIS A 77 -2.54 -7.05 -3.32
N SER A 78 -2.67 -7.74 -2.17
CA SER A 78 -3.36 -9.02 -2.08
C SER A 78 -4.15 -9.08 -0.79
N CYS A 79 -5.32 -9.73 -0.85
CA CYS A 79 -6.12 -10.04 0.34
C CYS A 79 -5.57 -11.25 1.11
N ASP A 80 -4.60 -11.95 0.53
CA ASP A 80 -3.86 -13.05 1.17
C ASP A 80 -2.37 -12.82 0.94
N PRO A 81 -1.78 -11.84 1.63
CA PRO A 81 -0.44 -11.37 1.32
C PRO A 81 0.66 -12.24 1.92
N ASN A 82 1.85 -12.17 1.32
CA ASN A 82 3.06 -12.75 1.89
C ASN A 82 3.98 -11.71 2.54
N CYS A 83 3.61 -10.45 2.49
CA CYS A 83 4.35 -9.35 3.11
C CYS A 83 3.42 -8.47 3.93
N ASP A 84 4.04 -7.60 4.73
CA ASP A 84 3.33 -6.58 5.50
C ASP A 84 4.15 -5.30 5.46
N ALA A 85 3.47 -4.17 5.61
CA ALA A 85 4.11 -2.86 5.69
C ALA A 85 4.22 -2.45 7.16
N ILE A 86 5.44 -2.19 7.60
CA ILE A 86 5.74 -1.84 8.99
C ILE A 86 6.23 -0.41 9.04
N VAL A 87 5.63 0.40 9.90
CA VAL A 87 6.06 1.78 10.12
C VAL A 87 6.98 1.81 11.32
N GLU A 88 8.19 2.31 11.11
CA GLU A 88 9.21 2.39 12.15
C GLU A 88 10.02 3.68 11.94
N ASP A 89 10.07 4.52 12.96
CA ASP A 89 10.79 5.80 12.93
C ASP A 89 10.39 6.69 11.74
N GLY A 90 9.08 6.75 11.45
CA GLY A 90 8.53 7.55 10.36
C GLY A 90 8.80 7.01 8.97
N ARG A 91 9.30 5.79 8.86
CA ARG A 91 9.58 5.11 7.60
C ARG A 91 8.72 3.89 7.44
N ILE A 92 8.45 3.53 6.20
CA ILE A 92 7.62 2.38 5.85
C ILE A 92 8.53 1.29 5.30
N TRP A 93 8.51 0.12 5.93
CA TRP A 93 9.32 -1.02 5.54
C TRP A 93 8.42 -2.17 5.12
N ILE A 94 8.77 -2.82 4.02
CA ILE A 94 8.06 -4.02 3.57
C ILE A 94 8.84 -5.23 4.05
N GLU A 95 8.14 -6.11 4.79
CA GLU A 95 8.73 -7.31 5.39
C GLU A 95 7.91 -8.53 5.03
N THR A 96 8.58 -9.67 4.83
CA THR A 96 7.87 -10.92 4.59
C THR A 96 7.23 -11.44 5.88
N ILE A 97 6.01 -11.98 5.76
CA ILE A 97 5.30 -12.64 6.88
C ILE A 97 5.17 -14.14 6.66
N HIS A 98 5.52 -14.63 5.47
CA HIS A 98 5.60 -16.04 5.11
C HIS A 98 6.89 -16.28 4.34
N ASP A 99 7.32 -17.55 4.27
CA ASP A 99 8.40 -17.93 3.37
C ASP A 99 7.97 -17.68 1.93
N VAL A 100 8.87 -17.15 1.12
CA VAL A 100 8.61 -16.82 -0.28
C VAL A 100 9.57 -17.62 -1.15
N ASP A 101 9.03 -18.32 -2.14
CA ASP A 101 9.83 -19.09 -3.09
C ASP A 101 10.26 -18.23 -4.29
N PRO A 102 11.35 -18.62 -4.98
CA PRO A 102 11.72 -17.93 -6.21
C PRO A 102 10.55 -17.94 -7.22
N GLY A 103 10.27 -16.80 -7.83
CA GLY A 103 9.18 -16.66 -8.77
C GLY A 103 7.86 -16.24 -8.17
N ASP A 104 7.72 -16.29 -6.84
CA ASP A 104 6.50 -15.82 -6.19
C ASP A 104 6.39 -14.29 -6.25
N GLU A 105 5.19 -13.81 -6.50
CA GLU A 105 4.94 -12.38 -6.45
C GLU A 105 4.85 -11.89 -5.01
N LEU A 106 5.54 -10.79 -4.72
CA LEU A 106 5.46 -10.11 -3.43
C LEU A 106 4.20 -9.25 -3.40
N ALA A 107 3.47 -9.30 -2.30
CA ALA A 107 2.24 -8.54 -2.14
C ALA A 107 1.99 -8.26 -0.65
N TYR A 108 1.33 -7.13 -0.37
CA TYR A 108 0.83 -6.84 0.96
C TYR A 108 -0.60 -6.30 0.87
N ASP A 109 -1.32 -6.37 1.98
CA ASP A 109 -2.68 -5.84 2.03
C ASP A 109 -2.60 -4.32 2.18
N TYR A 110 -3.02 -3.59 1.17
CA TYR A 110 -3.02 -2.13 1.20
C TYR A 110 -3.96 -1.58 2.28
N ALA A 111 -5.07 -2.28 2.53
CA ALA A 111 -6.01 -1.96 3.60
C ALA A 111 -6.39 -0.47 3.62
N PHE A 112 -6.72 0.09 2.47
CA PHE A 112 -7.10 1.50 2.36
C PHE A 112 -8.29 1.81 3.26
N VAL A 113 -8.22 2.93 3.95
CA VAL A 113 -9.28 3.43 4.83
C VAL A 113 -9.69 4.82 4.38
N LEU A 114 -10.97 4.99 4.08
CA LEU A 114 -11.54 6.29 3.73
C LEU A 114 -12.13 6.95 4.99
N ASP A 115 -12.25 8.27 4.97
CA ASP A 115 -12.91 9.02 6.07
C ASP A 115 -14.41 8.76 6.11
N GLU A 116 -14.99 8.25 5.03
CA GLU A 116 -16.39 7.90 4.90
C GLU A 116 -16.61 6.40 5.05
N ARG A 117 -17.87 5.98 5.07
CA ARG A 117 -18.22 4.55 5.11
C ARG A 117 -17.75 3.86 3.84
N HIS A 118 -17.31 2.60 4.00
CA HIS A 118 -16.94 1.76 2.86
C HIS A 118 -18.19 1.14 2.23
N THR A 119 -18.95 1.97 1.52
CA THR A 119 -20.16 1.53 0.80
C THR A 119 -19.80 0.66 -0.40
N PRO A 120 -20.76 -0.07 -0.99
CA PRO A 120 -20.48 -0.80 -2.24
C PRO A 120 -19.95 0.11 -3.36
N ALA A 121 -20.43 1.35 -3.45
CA ALA A 121 -19.92 2.31 -4.43
C ALA A 121 -18.46 2.68 -4.15
N ALA A 122 -18.10 2.94 -2.88
CA ALA A 122 -16.72 3.23 -2.49
C ALA A 122 -15.81 2.04 -2.80
N LYS A 123 -16.26 0.82 -2.50
CA LYS A 123 -15.49 -0.39 -2.76
C LYS A 123 -15.19 -0.60 -4.25
N ARG A 124 -16.12 -0.21 -5.12
CA ARG A 124 -15.91 -0.32 -6.57
C ARG A 124 -14.87 0.64 -7.11
N ARG A 125 -14.57 1.73 -6.40
CA ARG A 125 -13.51 2.67 -6.77
C ARG A 125 -12.12 2.09 -6.52
N PHE A 126 -12.02 1.06 -5.68
CA PHE A 126 -10.76 0.40 -5.31
C PHE A 126 -10.86 -1.11 -5.52
N PRO A 127 -11.06 -1.57 -6.77
CA PRO A 127 -11.30 -2.99 -7.02
C PRO A 127 -10.03 -3.81 -6.76
N CYS A 128 -10.23 -5.04 -6.28
CA CYS A 128 -9.17 -6.01 -6.13
C CYS A 128 -9.43 -7.24 -7.00
N HIS A 129 -8.41 -7.69 -7.69
CA HIS A 129 -8.42 -8.88 -8.53
C HIS A 129 -7.21 -9.75 -8.20
N CYS A 130 -6.91 -9.93 -6.90
CA CYS A 130 -5.72 -10.67 -6.47
C CYS A 130 -5.81 -12.18 -6.72
N GLY A 131 -7.02 -12.70 -6.96
CA GLY A 131 -7.21 -14.12 -7.21
C GLY A 131 -7.16 -15.02 -5.97
N ALA A 132 -6.98 -14.47 -4.78
CA ALA A 132 -6.97 -15.24 -3.55
C ALA A 132 -8.37 -15.80 -3.24
N ALA A 133 -8.42 -16.95 -2.57
CA ALA A 133 -9.70 -17.55 -2.18
C ALA A 133 -10.50 -16.66 -1.24
N ASN A 134 -9.82 -15.86 -0.42
CA ASN A 134 -10.44 -14.91 0.51
C ASN A 134 -10.46 -13.47 -0.02
N CYS A 135 -10.37 -13.27 -1.34
CA CYS A 135 -10.37 -11.96 -1.94
C CYS A 135 -11.63 -11.18 -1.56
N ARG A 136 -11.45 -9.96 -1.04
CA ARG A 136 -12.56 -9.10 -0.64
C ARG A 136 -13.25 -8.41 -1.82
N GLY A 137 -12.66 -8.49 -3.03
CA GLY A 137 -13.13 -7.75 -4.19
C GLY A 137 -12.79 -6.26 -4.16
N THR A 138 -12.16 -5.80 -3.10
CA THR A 138 -11.75 -4.40 -2.93
C THR A 138 -10.45 -4.31 -2.13
N MET A 139 -9.65 -3.29 -2.41
CA MET A 139 -8.44 -2.98 -1.64
C MET A 139 -8.75 -2.23 -0.34
N LEU A 140 -10.01 -1.84 -0.12
CA LEU A 140 -10.40 -1.19 1.13
C LEU A 140 -10.39 -2.19 2.28
N ALA A 141 -9.94 -1.73 3.45
CA ALA A 141 -10.03 -2.51 4.67
C ALA A 141 -11.49 -2.72 5.08
N LYS A 142 -11.76 -3.76 5.88
CA LYS A 142 -13.07 -3.92 6.48
C LYS A 142 -13.35 -2.73 7.38
N LYS A 143 -14.52 -2.12 7.19
CA LYS A 143 -14.95 -0.95 7.95
C LYS A 143 -16.46 -0.92 7.97
N ARG A 144 -17.01 -0.77 9.15
CA ARG A 144 -18.46 -0.68 9.35
C ARG A 144 -19.03 0.67 8.94
#